data_0f36b9c05b8b78b4f63269ed09e503d9
#
_entry.id   0f36b9c05b8b78b4f63269ed09e503d9
#
_cell.length_a   1.000
_cell.length_b   1.000
_cell.length_c   1.000
_cell.angle_alpha   90.00
_cell.angle_beta   90.00
_cell.angle_gamma   90.00
#
_symmetry.space_group_name_H-M   'P 1'
#
loop_
_entity.id
_entity.type
_entity.pdbx_description
1 polymer ?
#
loop_
_entity_poly.entity_id
_entity_poly.type
_entity_poly.pdbx_seq_one_letter_code
_entity_poly.pdbx_strand_id
1 'polypeptide(L)'
;MFTQCITVLFERAPTLADLKAVLTADASEAPAAEAEQGWVLTGPSLTLDHRKDVNGKLQIDVIDQPFPDAMGSPDREPTLFAAWSMGHFGPTTYPGALERACLHEVDRELVALAEKHTAFVRIRVSYVLGASSDATVLPDHYDPIHELAAVSHLAIDLSTIEGALVLFNPNAERLLTGQRLRTALDRAPILPVDVWTSVRRVRPQQLPDWLIFDTVGMGQLDVADHQLVLPIDHGTAVHAAALLCSMAAYDAAHGGVLSPGDTASDTDGRGVTAEWSSEATLGPPRAVLAWVPDDLEEIPQELDQPDLPEA
;
A
#
# COMPACT_ATOMS: atom_id res chain seq x y z
N MET A 1 -9.46 -9.60 11.23
CA MET A 1 -8.19 -9.02 10.72
C MET A 1 -8.08 -9.35 9.23
N PHE A 2 -7.51 -8.44 8.46
CA PHE A 2 -7.35 -8.57 7.01
C PHE A 2 -5.86 -8.56 6.67
N THR A 3 -5.47 -9.34 5.65
CA THR A 3 -4.06 -9.53 5.25
C THR A 3 -3.69 -8.68 4.04
N GLN A 4 -4.68 -8.27 3.24
CA GLN A 4 -4.50 -7.38 2.09
C GLN A 4 -5.67 -6.44 1.94
N CYS A 5 -5.44 -5.26 1.33
CA CYS A 5 -6.49 -4.32 0.96
C CYS A 5 -6.07 -3.51 -0.27
N ILE A 6 -6.98 -3.43 -1.25
CA ILE A 6 -6.96 -2.40 -2.32
C ILE A 6 -8.34 -1.75 -2.35
N THR A 7 -8.38 -0.47 -2.69
CA THR A 7 -9.58 0.34 -2.75
C THR A 7 -9.79 0.89 -4.16
N VAL A 8 -11.05 0.92 -4.60
CA VAL A 8 -11.47 1.65 -5.81
C VAL A 8 -12.27 2.86 -5.33
N LEU A 9 -11.82 4.06 -5.67
CA LEU A 9 -12.51 5.31 -5.35
C LEU A 9 -13.58 5.59 -6.41
N PHE A 10 -14.78 5.99 -5.98
CA PHE A 10 -15.94 6.20 -6.83
C PHE A 10 -16.50 7.62 -6.70
N GLU A 11 -17.05 8.16 -7.79
CA GLU A 11 -17.82 9.40 -7.78
C GLU A 11 -19.13 9.25 -6.99
N ARG A 12 -19.73 8.05 -7.02
CA ARG A 12 -20.92 7.63 -6.25
C ARG A 12 -20.82 6.13 -5.94
N ALA A 13 -21.41 5.70 -4.84
CA ALA A 13 -21.42 4.31 -4.44
C ALA A 13 -22.07 3.43 -5.52
N PRO A 14 -21.40 2.38 -6.03
CA PRO A 14 -22.01 1.38 -6.90
C PRO A 14 -22.95 0.47 -6.09
N THR A 15 -23.86 -0.22 -6.77
CA THR A 15 -24.71 -1.24 -6.15
C THR A 15 -24.02 -2.62 -6.13
N LEU A 16 -24.49 -3.55 -5.30
CA LEU A 16 -24.02 -4.94 -5.37
C LEU A 16 -24.29 -5.60 -6.72
N ALA A 17 -25.34 -5.15 -7.44
CA ALA A 17 -25.64 -5.63 -8.79
C ALA A 17 -24.56 -5.19 -9.80
N ASP A 18 -24.07 -3.94 -9.69
CA ASP A 18 -22.98 -3.44 -10.53
C ASP A 18 -21.70 -4.24 -10.28
N LEU A 19 -21.38 -4.52 -9.01
CA LEU A 19 -20.22 -5.37 -8.66
C LEU A 19 -20.35 -6.77 -9.28
N LYS A 20 -21.51 -7.42 -9.12
CA LYS A 20 -21.76 -8.76 -9.66
C LYS A 20 -21.69 -8.83 -11.19
N ALA A 21 -22.05 -7.75 -11.87
CA ALA A 21 -22.01 -7.70 -13.33
C ALA A 21 -20.59 -7.84 -13.92
N VAL A 22 -19.57 -7.45 -13.16
CA VAL A 22 -18.16 -7.53 -13.59
C VAL A 22 -17.39 -8.68 -12.97
N LEU A 23 -17.93 -9.29 -11.90
CA LEU A 23 -17.30 -10.43 -11.23
C LEU A 23 -17.72 -11.73 -11.93
N THR A 24 -16.76 -12.63 -12.18
CA THR A 24 -17.00 -13.94 -12.81
C THR A 24 -17.25 -15.07 -11.81
N ALA A 25 -16.98 -14.82 -10.53
CA ALA A 25 -17.09 -15.82 -9.47
C ALA A 25 -18.42 -15.70 -8.71
N ASP A 26 -18.90 -16.83 -8.20
CA ASP A 26 -20.06 -16.85 -7.31
C ASP A 26 -19.75 -16.10 -6.00
N ALA A 27 -20.63 -15.19 -5.64
CA ALA A 27 -20.48 -14.35 -4.45
C ALA A 27 -21.72 -14.46 -3.55
N SER A 28 -21.50 -14.57 -2.25
CA SER A 28 -22.55 -14.42 -1.24
C SER A 28 -22.71 -12.97 -0.84
N GLU A 29 -23.95 -12.53 -0.64
CA GLU A 29 -24.28 -11.16 -0.23
C GLU A 29 -24.43 -11.05 1.29
N ALA A 30 -24.00 -9.93 1.85
CA ALA A 30 -24.34 -9.54 3.20
C ALA A 30 -24.79 -8.06 3.21
N PRO A 31 -25.80 -7.70 4.02
CA PRO A 31 -26.23 -6.32 4.20
C PRO A 31 -25.15 -5.50 4.90
N ALA A 32 -25.29 -4.18 4.88
CA ALA A 32 -24.46 -3.31 5.70
C ALA A 32 -24.61 -3.63 7.18
N ALA A 33 -23.52 -3.52 7.93
CA ALA A 33 -23.60 -3.47 9.39
C ALA A 33 -24.37 -2.18 9.80
N GLU A 34 -25.09 -2.23 10.92
CA GLU A 34 -25.74 -1.03 11.44
C GLU A 34 -24.69 0.05 11.73
N ALA A 35 -24.95 1.26 11.25
CA ALA A 35 -24.09 2.40 11.47
C ALA A 35 -24.25 2.92 12.89
N GLU A 36 -23.18 2.83 13.68
CA GLU A 36 -23.09 3.55 14.94
C GLU A 36 -22.26 4.83 14.75
N GLN A 37 -22.82 5.96 15.16
CA GLN A 37 -22.11 7.25 15.20
C GLN A 37 -21.49 7.72 13.86
N GLY A 38 -22.16 7.52 12.74
CA GLY A 38 -21.81 8.15 11.47
C GLY A 38 -20.79 7.40 10.60
N TRP A 39 -20.11 6.38 11.09
CA TRP A 39 -19.24 5.52 10.30
C TRP A 39 -19.79 4.09 10.20
N VAL A 40 -19.70 3.49 9.02
CA VAL A 40 -20.12 2.10 8.76
C VAL A 40 -18.89 1.20 8.71
N LEU A 41 -18.78 0.27 9.66
CA LEU A 41 -17.65 -0.67 9.71
C LEU A 41 -17.60 -1.56 8.46
N THR A 42 -18.76 -2.02 7.98
CA THR A 42 -18.92 -2.84 6.79
C THR A 42 -20.17 -2.40 6.06
N GLY A 43 -20.03 -1.93 4.81
CA GLY A 43 -21.14 -1.63 3.92
C GLY A 43 -21.83 -2.90 3.39
N PRO A 44 -22.81 -2.74 2.47
CA PRO A 44 -23.29 -3.87 1.68
C PRO A 44 -22.11 -4.57 1.04
N SER A 45 -22.01 -5.90 1.15
CA SER A 45 -20.80 -6.61 0.77
C SER A 45 -21.04 -7.89 -0.02
N LEU A 46 -20.04 -8.26 -0.80
CA LEU A 46 -19.92 -9.55 -1.44
C LEU A 46 -18.74 -10.30 -0.80
N THR A 47 -18.93 -11.60 -0.58
CA THR A 47 -17.87 -12.50 -0.13
C THR A 47 -17.66 -13.59 -1.17
N LEU A 48 -16.43 -13.75 -1.63
CA LEU A 48 -16.00 -14.79 -2.55
C LEU A 48 -15.04 -15.76 -1.85
N ASP A 49 -15.10 -17.03 -2.26
CA ASP A 49 -14.09 -17.99 -1.86
C ASP A 49 -12.79 -17.72 -2.62
N HIS A 50 -11.68 -17.66 -1.90
CA HIS A 50 -10.33 -17.47 -2.46
C HIS A 50 -9.49 -18.75 -2.27
N ARG A 51 -9.10 -19.07 -1.04
CA ARG A 51 -8.40 -20.30 -0.67
C ARG A 51 -9.29 -21.11 0.26
N LYS A 52 -10.14 -21.97 -0.32
CA LYS A 52 -11.14 -22.77 0.42
C LYS A 52 -10.52 -23.72 1.43
N ASP A 53 -9.33 -24.25 1.12
CA ASP A 53 -8.56 -25.17 1.96
C ASP A 53 -8.19 -24.60 3.32
N VAL A 54 -8.04 -23.28 3.43
CA VAL A 54 -7.63 -22.56 4.64
C VAL A 54 -8.60 -21.43 5.03
N ASN A 55 -9.88 -21.54 4.65
CA ASN A 55 -10.92 -20.54 4.89
C ASN A 55 -10.61 -19.15 4.32
N GLY A 56 -9.80 -19.07 3.26
CA GLY A 56 -9.50 -17.80 2.61
C GLY A 56 -10.71 -17.21 1.91
N LYS A 57 -11.03 -15.96 2.23
CA LYS A 57 -12.16 -15.20 1.71
C LYS A 57 -11.68 -13.85 1.17
N LEU A 58 -12.26 -13.45 0.04
CA LEU A 58 -12.22 -12.10 -0.46
C LEU A 58 -13.52 -11.39 -0.08
N GLN A 59 -13.43 -10.30 0.63
CA GLN A 59 -14.56 -9.46 1.00
C GLN A 59 -14.50 -8.15 0.22
N ILE A 60 -15.60 -7.80 -0.43
CA ILE A 60 -15.76 -6.58 -1.22
C ILE A 60 -16.88 -5.79 -0.57
N ASP A 61 -16.56 -4.63 0.02
CA ASP A 61 -17.53 -3.75 0.69
C ASP A 61 -17.75 -2.48 -0.12
N VAL A 62 -19.00 -2.07 -0.23
CA VAL A 62 -19.39 -0.76 -0.76
C VAL A 62 -19.58 0.21 0.41
N ILE A 63 -18.82 1.28 0.44
CA ILE A 63 -18.92 2.32 1.47
C ILE A 63 -19.36 3.63 0.79
N ASP A 64 -20.58 4.09 1.12
CA ASP A 64 -21.17 5.32 0.59
C ASP A 64 -20.73 6.52 1.45
N GLN A 65 -19.43 6.69 1.58
CA GLN A 65 -18.73 7.78 2.26
C GLN A 65 -17.35 7.96 1.62
N PRO A 66 -16.75 9.15 1.67
CA PRO A 66 -15.37 9.32 1.24
C PRO A 66 -14.41 8.41 2.03
N PHE A 67 -13.28 8.06 1.43
CA PHE A 67 -12.22 7.31 2.14
C PHE A 67 -11.78 8.11 3.37
N PRO A 68 -11.79 7.52 4.57
CA PRO A 68 -11.46 8.23 5.79
C PRO A 68 -9.95 8.28 5.96
N ASP A 69 -9.34 9.42 5.71
CA ASP A 69 -7.88 9.57 5.78
C ASP A 69 -7.38 9.89 7.21
N ALA A 70 -8.29 9.99 8.17
CA ALA A 70 -7.98 10.14 9.59
C ALA A 70 -8.50 8.95 10.39
N MET A 71 -7.73 8.53 11.39
CA MET A 71 -8.10 7.40 12.25
C MET A 71 -9.33 7.69 13.14
N GLY A 72 -9.67 8.98 13.33
CA GLY A 72 -10.66 9.37 14.31
C GLY A 72 -10.16 9.20 15.76
N SER A 73 -11.06 9.27 16.72
CA SER A 73 -10.71 9.07 18.12
C SER A 73 -11.62 8.02 18.79
N PRO A 74 -11.11 7.23 19.75
CA PRO A 74 -11.90 6.20 20.41
C PRO A 74 -13.15 6.75 21.11
N ASP A 75 -13.10 8.00 21.57
CA ASP A 75 -14.19 8.63 22.32
C ASP A 75 -15.29 9.24 21.42
N ARG A 76 -14.93 9.73 20.22
CA ARG A 76 -15.84 10.44 19.33
C ARG A 76 -16.24 9.64 18.11
N GLU A 77 -15.36 8.78 17.62
CA GLU A 77 -15.53 7.99 16.40
C GLU A 77 -15.06 6.54 16.61
N PRO A 78 -15.60 5.84 17.63
CA PRO A 78 -15.10 4.54 18.07
C PRO A 78 -15.12 3.48 16.95
N THR A 79 -16.12 3.52 16.07
CA THR A 79 -16.22 2.57 14.95
C THR A 79 -15.14 2.81 13.89
N LEU A 80 -14.85 4.08 13.56
CA LEU A 80 -13.76 4.43 12.65
C LEU A 80 -12.39 4.08 13.24
N PHE A 81 -12.19 4.44 14.52
CA PHE A 81 -10.97 4.09 15.23
C PHE A 81 -10.75 2.56 15.26
N ALA A 82 -11.81 1.79 15.52
CA ALA A 82 -11.75 0.33 15.49
C ALA A 82 -11.43 -0.20 14.09
N ALA A 83 -12.03 0.38 13.03
CA ALA A 83 -11.74 -0.01 11.65
C ALA A 83 -10.26 0.14 11.31
N TRP A 84 -9.65 1.26 11.66
CA TRP A 84 -8.22 1.50 11.48
C TRP A 84 -7.37 0.51 12.29
N SER A 85 -7.67 0.37 13.59
CA SER A 85 -6.93 -0.51 14.51
C SER A 85 -7.01 -1.99 14.11
N MET A 86 -8.07 -2.42 13.43
CA MET A 86 -8.26 -3.80 12.97
C MET A 86 -7.73 -4.03 11.54
N GLY A 87 -7.06 -3.06 10.92
CA GLY A 87 -6.50 -3.17 9.57
C GLY A 87 -7.56 -3.25 8.46
N HIS A 88 -8.73 -2.60 8.64
CA HIS A 88 -9.78 -2.60 7.61
C HIS A 88 -9.40 -1.81 6.36
N PHE A 89 -8.37 -0.99 6.42
CA PHE A 89 -7.85 -0.22 5.28
C PHE A 89 -6.54 -0.80 4.73
N GLY A 90 -6.05 -1.87 5.33
CA GLY A 90 -4.83 -2.57 4.98
C GLY A 90 -3.97 -2.86 6.22
N PRO A 91 -3.15 -3.92 6.20
CA PRO A 91 -2.39 -4.35 7.37
C PRO A 91 -1.30 -3.36 7.78
N THR A 92 -0.76 -2.59 6.83
CA THR A 92 0.35 -1.64 7.02
C THR A 92 -0.03 -0.21 6.64
N THR A 93 -1.34 0.07 6.57
CA THR A 93 -1.86 1.41 6.23
C THR A 93 -1.83 2.33 7.44
N TYR A 94 -1.37 3.56 7.25
CA TYR A 94 -1.37 4.63 8.24
C TYR A 94 -2.37 5.73 7.90
N PRO A 95 -2.96 6.42 8.88
CA PRO A 95 -3.78 7.62 8.66
C PRO A 95 -3.01 8.65 7.83
N GLY A 96 -3.70 9.41 6.96
CA GLY A 96 -3.09 10.32 6.00
C GLY A 96 -2.56 9.65 4.72
N ALA A 97 -2.86 8.36 4.50
CA ALA A 97 -2.35 7.60 3.36
C ALA A 97 -2.83 8.16 2.00
N LEU A 98 -4.07 8.62 1.90
CA LEU A 98 -4.60 9.21 0.66
C LEU A 98 -4.03 10.62 0.42
N GLU A 99 -3.86 11.41 1.47
CA GLU A 99 -3.22 12.72 1.39
C GLU A 99 -1.78 12.59 0.89
N ARG A 100 -0.98 11.68 1.47
CA ARG A 100 0.40 11.42 1.02
C ARG A 100 0.44 10.83 -0.38
N ALA A 101 -0.50 9.95 -0.76
CA ALA A 101 -0.60 9.46 -2.13
C ALA A 101 -0.83 10.60 -3.13
N CYS A 102 -1.71 11.56 -2.81
CA CYS A 102 -1.97 12.73 -3.65
C CYS A 102 -0.77 13.70 -3.69
N LEU A 103 -0.06 13.85 -2.57
CA LEU A 103 1.13 14.71 -2.48
C LEU A 103 2.24 14.24 -3.40
N HIS A 104 2.52 12.94 -3.41
CA HIS A 104 3.64 12.34 -4.16
C HIS A 104 3.29 11.93 -5.60
N GLU A 105 2.00 11.92 -5.97
CA GLU A 105 1.60 11.57 -7.34
C GLU A 105 1.94 12.70 -8.31
N VAL A 106 2.68 12.34 -9.37
CA VAL A 106 3.08 13.30 -10.42
C VAL A 106 1.98 13.54 -11.44
N ASP A 107 1.09 12.57 -11.62
CA ASP A 107 -0.07 12.68 -12.51
C ASP A 107 -1.19 13.45 -11.81
N ARG A 108 -1.30 14.73 -12.11
CA ARG A 108 -2.31 15.62 -11.52
C ARG A 108 -3.75 15.29 -11.93
N GLU A 109 -3.95 14.53 -13.01
CA GLU A 109 -5.29 14.04 -13.37
C GLU A 109 -5.75 12.95 -12.38
N LEU A 110 -4.87 12.03 -11.98
CA LEU A 110 -5.17 11.03 -10.95
C LEU A 110 -5.49 11.68 -9.60
N VAL A 111 -4.73 12.69 -9.20
CA VAL A 111 -5.00 13.45 -7.97
C VAL A 111 -6.39 14.11 -8.04
N ALA A 112 -6.69 14.81 -9.14
CA ALA A 112 -7.98 15.46 -9.32
C ALA A 112 -9.17 14.47 -9.37
N LEU A 113 -8.96 13.24 -9.80
CA LEU A 113 -9.95 12.17 -9.74
C LEU A 113 -10.11 11.65 -8.30
N ALA A 114 -8.99 11.44 -7.59
CA ALA A 114 -9.03 11.00 -6.20
C ALA A 114 -9.77 12.01 -5.30
N GLU A 115 -9.56 13.31 -5.49
CA GLU A 115 -10.24 14.38 -4.74
C GLU A 115 -11.75 14.47 -4.97
N LYS A 116 -12.26 13.92 -6.08
CA LYS A 116 -13.69 13.93 -6.41
C LYS A 116 -14.50 12.80 -5.81
N HIS A 117 -13.83 11.78 -5.24
CA HIS A 117 -14.56 10.62 -4.75
C HIS A 117 -15.50 11.00 -3.59
N THR A 118 -16.67 10.38 -3.57
CA THR A 118 -17.63 10.47 -2.47
C THR A 118 -17.96 9.13 -1.85
N ALA A 119 -17.50 8.04 -2.50
CA ALA A 119 -17.70 6.68 -2.07
C ALA A 119 -16.47 5.84 -2.45
N PHE A 120 -16.35 4.66 -1.87
CA PHE A 120 -15.31 3.71 -2.27
C PHE A 120 -15.77 2.26 -2.12
N VAL A 121 -15.11 1.39 -2.90
CA VAL A 121 -15.22 -0.06 -2.75
C VAL A 121 -13.90 -0.57 -2.23
N ARG A 122 -13.94 -1.34 -1.16
CA ARG A 122 -12.80 -1.90 -0.45
C ARG A 122 -12.74 -3.40 -0.69
N ILE A 123 -11.61 -3.90 -1.18
CA ILE A 123 -11.36 -5.32 -1.47
C ILE A 123 -10.34 -5.81 -0.46
N ARG A 124 -10.67 -6.86 0.30
CA ARG A 124 -9.83 -7.34 1.40
C ARG A 124 -9.76 -8.86 1.42
N VAL A 125 -8.64 -9.40 1.91
CA VAL A 125 -8.47 -10.84 2.17
C VAL A 125 -8.56 -11.11 3.67
N SER A 126 -9.24 -12.19 4.05
CA SER A 126 -9.31 -12.66 5.43
C SER A 126 -9.38 -14.18 5.49
N TYR A 127 -8.71 -14.77 6.45
CA TYR A 127 -8.77 -16.20 6.78
C TYR A 127 -9.61 -16.50 8.01
N VAL A 128 -10.00 -15.46 8.74
CA VAL A 128 -10.80 -15.56 9.99
C VAL A 128 -12.26 -15.17 9.80
N LEU A 129 -12.65 -14.72 8.61
CA LEU A 129 -14.03 -14.33 8.33
C LEU A 129 -14.94 -15.57 8.37
N GLY A 130 -15.92 -15.59 9.30
CA GLY A 130 -16.82 -16.73 9.52
C GLY A 130 -16.17 -17.97 10.13
N ALA A 131 -14.90 -17.88 10.54
CA ALA A 131 -14.21 -18.95 11.25
C ALA A 131 -14.47 -18.90 12.77
N SER A 132 -13.99 -19.91 13.50
CA SER A 132 -14.00 -19.94 14.96
C SER A 132 -13.05 -18.87 15.55
N SER A 133 -13.28 -18.51 16.81
CA SER A 133 -12.51 -17.44 17.48
C SER A 133 -11.02 -17.77 17.72
N ASP A 134 -10.63 -19.00 17.55
CA ASP A 134 -9.26 -19.53 17.65
C ASP A 134 -8.58 -19.74 16.30
N ALA A 135 -9.24 -19.36 15.19
CA ALA A 135 -8.68 -19.47 13.86
C ALA A 135 -7.42 -18.60 13.70
N THR A 136 -6.42 -19.15 13.03
CA THR A 136 -5.16 -18.44 12.74
C THR A 136 -5.40 -17.35 11.71
N VAL A 137 -4.86 -16.16 11.97
CA VAL A 137 -4.97 -15.01 11.05
C VAL A 137 -4.21 -15.26 9.74
N LEU A 138 -3.02 -15.85 9.84
CA LEU A 138 -2.21 -16.26 8.71
C LEU A 138 -2.18 -17.79 8.64
N PRO A 139 -2.63 -18.41 7.54
CA PRO A 139 -2.56 -19.85 7.37
C PRO A 139 -1.14 -20.31 7.08
N ASP A 140 -0.91 -21.62 7.24
CA ASP A 140 0.29 -22.25 6.72
C ASP A 140 0.41 -21.99 5.20
N HIS A 141 1.62 -21.72 4.74
CA HIS A 141 1.88 -21.35 3.34
C HIS A 141 1.15 -20.07 2.89
N TYR A 142 1.03 -19.09 3.79
CA TYR A 142 0.62 -17.73 3.42
C TYR A 142 1.59 -17.17 2.37
N ASP A 143 1.02 -16.56 1.33
CA ASP A 143 1.79 -15.95 0.23
C ASP A 143 1.24 -14.54 -0.04
N PRO A 144 1.91 -13.49 0.47
CA PRO A 144 1.46 -12.10 0.33
C PRO A 144 1.45 -11.63 -1.13
N ILE A 145 2.33 -12.18 -1.98
CA ILE A 145 2.39 -11.86 -3.42
C ILE A 145 1.13 -12.38 -4.13
N HIS A 146 0.77 -13.64 -3.86
CA HIS A 146 -0.44 -14.24 -4.42
C HIS A 146 -1.70 -13.52 -3.96
N GLU A 147 -1.77 -13.15 -2.68
CA GLU A 147 -2.89 -12.38 -2.11
C GLU A 147 -3.04 -11.02 -2.77
N LEU A 148 -1.92 -10.28 -2.87
CA LEU A 148 -1.91 -8.94 -3.46
C LEU A 148 -2.25 -8.99 -4.96
N ALA A 149 -1.81 -10.03 -5.68
CA ALA A 149 -2.21 -10.25 -7.07
C ALA A 149 -3.73 -10.50 -7.18
N ALA A 150 -4.31 -11.32 -6.29
CA ALA A 150 -5.74 -11.60 -6.30
C ALA A 150 -6.59 -10.35 -6.08
N VAL A 151 -6.27 -9.52 -5.06
CA VAL A 151 -7.00 -8.26 -4.84
C VAL A 151 -6.76 -7.25 -5.96
N SER A 152 -5.58 -7.27 -6.58
CA SER A 152 -5.24 -6.41 -7.73
C SER A 152 -6.10 -6.74 -8.95
N HIS A 153 -6.28 -8.02 -9.28
CA HIS A 153 -7.14 -8.44 -10.38
C HIS A 153 -8.59 -8.02 -10.16
N LEU A 154 -9.13 -8.22 -8.95
CA LEU A 154 -10.47 -7.76 -8.61
C LEU A 154 -10.60 -6.23 -8.70
N ALA A 155 -9.60 -5.48 -8.23
CA ALA A 155 -9.60 -4.03 -8.33
C ALA A 155 -9.63 -3.56 -9.79
N ILE A 156 -8.90 -4.24 -10.68
CA ILE A 156 -8.93 -3.96 -12.12
C ILE A 156 -10.35 -4.19 -12.68
N ASP A 157 -11.01 -5.29 -12.34
CA ASP A 157 -12.35 -5.60 -12.82
C ASP A 157 -13.35 -4.56 -12.29
N LEU A 158 -13.31 -4.24 -11.01
CA LEU A 158 -14.18 -3.22 -10.39
C LEU A 158 -13.92 -1.81 -10.92
N SER A 159 -12.71 -1.50 -11.40
CA SER A 159 -12.39 -0.21 -12.01
C SER A 159 -13.08 0.02 -13.36
N THR A 160 -13.74 -1.01 -13.92
CA THR A 160 -14.52 -0.89 -15.17
C THR A 160 -15.97 -0.47 -14.92
N ILE A 161 -16.42 -0.42 -13.66
CA ILE A 161 -17.77 0.00 -13.29
C ILE A 161 -17.93 1.50 -13.53
N GLU A 162 -19.09 1.90 -14.05
CA GLU A 162 -19.40 3.32 -14.25
C GLU A 162 -19.30 4.12 -12.95
N GLY A 163 -18.60 5.25 -12.97
CA GLY A 163 -18.34 6.09 -11.81
C GLY A 163 -17.09 5.71 -11.01
N ALA A 164 -16.36 4.63 -11.40
CA ALA A 164 -15.04 4.37 -10.87
C ALA A 164 -14.05 5.46 -11.34
N LEU A 165 -13.30 6.03 -10.42
CA LEU A 165 -12.40 7.17 -10.67
C LEU A 165 -10.93 6.72 -10.72
N VAL A 166 -10.45 6.06 -9.67
CA VAL A 166 -9.05 5.69 -9.50
C VAL A 166 -8.92 4.52 -8.54
N LEU A 167 -7.91 3.67 -8.77
CA LEU A 167 -7.47 2.67 -7.80
C LEU A 167 -6.57 3.33 -6.76
N PHE A 168 -6.77 2.97 -5.51
CA PHE A 168 -5.95 3.41 -4.40
C PHE A 168 -5.45 2.20 -3.62
N ASN A 169 -4.12 2.03 -3.53
CA ASN A 169 -3.50 1.09 -2.61
C ASN A 169 -3.09 1.83 -1.34
N PRO A 170 -3.85 1.68 -0.23
CA PRO A 170 -3.56 2.43 0.99
C PRO A 170 -2.25 2.03 1.66
N ASN A 171 -1.85 0.75 1.55
CA ASN A 171 -0.58 0.27 2.14
C ASN A 171 0.65 0.88 1.46
N ALA A 172 0.53 1.19 0.17
CA ALA A 172 1.60 1.74 -0.66
C ALA A 172 1.47 3.26 -0.87
N GLU A 173 0.41 3.88 -0.37
CA GLU A 173 0.11 5.29 -0.61
C GLU A 173 0.17 5.63 -2.11
N ARG A 174 -0.56 4.81 -2.94
CA ARG A 174 -0.41 4.88 -4.39
C ARG A 174 -1.73 4.95 -5.12
N LEU A 175 -1.81 5.92 -6.04
CA LEU A 175 -2.91 6.06 -7.00
C LEU A 175 -2.54 5.38 -8.33
N LEU A 176 -3.50 4.67 -8.94
CA LEU A 176 -3.29 3.92 -10.17
C LEU A 176 -4.53 3.93 -11.06
N THR A 177 -4.33 3.82 -12.36
CA THR A 177 -5.41 3.40 -13.26
C THR A 177 -5.48 1.87 -13.33
N GLY A 178 -6.68 1.31 -13.57
CA GLY A 178 -6.83 -0.12 -13.81
C GLY A 178 -5.96 -0.63 -14.96
N GLN A 179 -5.79 0.20 -16.01
CA GLN A 179 -4.92 -0.15 -17.15
C GLN A 179 -3.44 -0.23 -16.76
N ARG A 180 -2.94 0.69 -15.94
CA ARG A 180 -1.54 0.66 -15.47
C ARG A 180 -1.27 -0.57 -14.63
N LEU A 181 -2.19 -0.87 -13.70
CA LEU A 181 -2.09 -2.06 -12.85
C LEU A 181 -2.13 -3.35 -13.69
N ARG A 182 -3.07 -3.47 -14.64
CA ARG A 182 -3.15 -4.61 -15.55
C ARG A 182 -1.86 -4.80 -16.34
N THR A 183 -1.35 -3.73 -16.96
CA THR A 183 -0.12 -3.79 -17.77
C THR A 183 1.08 -4.25 -16.93
N ALA A 184 1.14 -3.88 -15.66
CA ALA A 184 2.21 -4.31 -14.75
C ALA A 184 2.10 -5.80 -14.38
N LEU A 185 0.89 -6.27 -14.06
CA LEU A 185 0.64 -7.69 -13.76
C LEU A 185 0.89 -8.60 -14.97
N ASP A 186 0.62 -8.13 -16.19
CA ASP A 186 0.84 -8.89 -17.43
C ASP A 186 2.33 -9.09 -17.77
N ARG A 187 3.25 -8.42 -17.05
CA ARG A 187 4.72 -8.59 -17.23
C ARG A 187 5.29 -9.83 -16.56
N ALA A 188 4.46 -10.70 -15.97
CA ALA A 188 4.96 -11.90 -15.32
C ALA A 188 6.06 -12.62 -16.14
N PRO A 189 7.11 -13.15 -15.50
CA PRO A 189 7.27 -13.40 -14.06
C PRO A 189 7.88 -12.22 -13.27
N ILE A 190 8.03 -11.02 -13.85
CA ILE A 190 8.58 -9.87 -13.14
C ILE A 190 7.58 -9.39 -12.10
N LEU A 191 8.03 -9.30 -10.84
CA LEU A 191 7.20 -8.80 -9.75
C LEU A 191 6.87 -7.31 -9.98
N PRO A 192 5.58 -6.93 -9.98
CA PRO A 192 5.17 -5.57 -10.33
C PRO A 192 5.30 -4.60 -9.14
N VAL A 193 6.48 -4.57 -8.51
CA VAL A 193 6.78 -3.73 -7.35
C VAL A 193 6.53 -2.25 -7.66
N ASP A 194 6.77 -1.82 -8.89
CA ASP A 194 6.55 -0.44 -9.36
C ASP A 194 5.08 0.03 -9.33
N VAL A 195 4.12 -0.86 -9.11
CA VAL A 195 2.70 -0.52 -8.91
C VAL A 195 2.17 -0.97 -7.54
N TRP A 196 2.82 -1.93 -6.89
CA TRP A 196 2.44 -2.39 -5.56
C TRP A 196 3.07 -1.57 -4.44
N THR A 197 4.16 -0.84 -4.72
CA THR A 197 4.82 0.06 -3.77
C THR A 197 4.96 1.45 -4.37
N SER A 198 5.10 2.46 -3.54
CA SER A 198 5.56 3.78 -3.96
C SER A 198 7.06 3.87 -3.78
N VAL A 199 7.74 4.46 -4.77
CA VAL A 199 9.11 4.95 -4.60
C VAL A 199 9.03 6.47 -4.62
N ARG A 200 9.30 7.08 -3.49
CA ARG A 200 9.24 8.52 -3.31
C ARG A 200 10.64 9.12 -3.49
N ARG A 201 10.69 10.35 -3.95
CA ARG A 201 11.89 11.19 -3.99
C ARG A 201 11.55 12.51 -3.34
N VAL A 202 12.16 12.78 -2.19
CA VAL A 202 11.91 14.01 -1.42
C VAL A 202 13.20 14.79 -1.26
N ARG A 203 13.08 16.11 -1.30
CA ARG A 203 14.15 17.05 -1.00
C ARG A 203 13.77 17.78 0.28
N PRO A 204 14.44 17.51 1.42
CA PRO A 204 14.09 18.13 2.68
C PRO A 204 14.32 19.64 2.64
N GLN A 205 13.39 20.42 3.22
CA GLN A 205 13.52 21.89 3.24
C GLN A 205 14.74 22.36 4.04
N GLN A 206 15.04 21.68 5.15
CA GLN A 206 16.15 22.04 6.03
C GLN A 206 17.52 21.66 5.46
N LEU A 207 17.55 20.68 4.56
CA LEU A 207 18.77 20.14 3.95
C LEU A 207 18.62 20.07 2.42
N PRO A 208 18.56 21.23 1.74
CA PRO A 208 18.22 21.30 0.31
C PRO A 208 19.27 20.66 -0.61
N ASP A 209 20.45 20.35 -0.11
CA ASP A 209 21.50 19.68 -0.86
C ASP A 209 21.45 18.15 -0.73
N TRP A 210 20.42 17.64 -0.05
CA TRP A 210 20.19 16.21 0.14
C TRP A 210 18.91 15.73 -0.54
N LEU A 211 18.90 14.45 -0.88
CA LEU A 211 17.75 13.71 -1.40
C LEU A 211 17.49 12.50 -0.53
N ILE A 212 16.23 12.27 -0.27
CA ILE A 212 15.73 11.05 0.35
C ILE A 212 14.94 10.29 -0.71
N PHE A 213 15.30 9.04 -0.91
CA PHE A 213 14.52 8.08 -1.67
C PHE A 213 14.06 6.99 -0.73
N ASP A 214 12.80 6.63 -0.77
CA ASP A 214 12.30 5.51 0.00
C ASP A 214 11.19 4.74 -0.73
N THR A 215 10.96 3.51 -0.29
CA THR A 215 9.78 2.75 -0.66
C THR A 215 8.71 2.87 0.42
N VAL A 216 7.44 2.81 0.05
CA VAL A 216 6.30 2.67 0.95
C VAL A 216 5.44 1.53 0.45
N GLY A 217 5.13 0.58 1.34
CA GLY A 217 4.22 -0.51 1.06
C GLY A 217 4.84 -1.88 0.91
N MET A 218 6.14 -2.04 1.18
CA MET A 218 6.78 -3.34 1.18
C MET A 218 6.25 -4.25 2.30
N GLY A 219 5.79 -3.67 3.40
CA GLY A 219 5.18 -4.42 4.50
C GLY A 219 3.93 -5.23 4.11
N GLN A 220 3.20 -4.87 3.05
CA GLN A 220 2.12 -5.70 2.51
C GLN A 220 2.64 -6.97 1.78
N LEU A 221 3.94 -7.01 1.46
CA LEU A 221 4.66 -8.15 0.89
C LEU A 221 5.48 -8.91 1.95
N ASP A 222 5.30 -8.56 3.22
CA ASP A 222 5.96 -9.17 4.38
C ASP A 222 7.47 -8.95 4.42
N VAL A 223 7.95 -7.86 3.82
CA VAL A 223 9.35 -7.42 3.80
C VAL A 223 9.47 -5.96 4.22
N ALA A 224 10.67 -5.54 4.62
CA ALA A 224 10.92 -4.17 5.03
C ALA A 224 10.85 -3.18 3.85
N ASP A 225 10.47 -1.94 4.13
CA ASP A 225 10.70 -0.85 3.18
C ASP A 225 12.19 -0.52 3.07
N HIS A 226 12.59 0.06 1.95
CA HIS A 226 13.97 0.46 1.68
C HIS A 226 14.12 1.98 1.67
N GLN A 227 15.25 2.49 2.12
CA GLN A 227 15.57 3.92 2.11
C GLN A 227 16.99 4.16 1.61
N LEU A 228 17.21 5.25 0.90
CA LEU A 228 18.52 5.73 0.47
C LEU A 228 18.57 7.25 0.64
N VAL A 229 19.54 7.73 1.42
CA VAL A 229 19.75 9.16 1.69
C VAL A 229 21.11 9.55 1.13
N LEU A 230 21.19 10.61 0.31
CA LEU A 230 22.43 11.02 -0.34
C LEU A 230 22.42 12.48 -0.80
N PRO A 231 23.59 13.10 -0.99
CA PRO A 231 23.72 14.43 -1.58
C PRO A 231 23.11 14.50 -2.99
N ILE A 232 22.55 15.64 -3.37
CA ILE A 232 21.87 15.83 -4.67
C ILE A 232 22.82 15.66 -5.86
N ASP A 233 24.10 15.94 -5.68
CA ASP A 233 25.16 15.81 -6.69
C ASP A 233 25.88 14.45 -6.63
N HIS A 234 25.49 13.57 -5.69
CA HIS A 234 26.03 12.22 -5.62
C HIS A 234 25.69 11.44 -6.88
N GLY A 235 26.66 10.73 -7.44
CA GLY A 235 26.49 10.01 -8.72
C GLY A 235 25.37 8.98 -8.71
N THR A 236 25.09 8.34 -7.57
CA THR A 236 24.00 7.37 -7.41
C THR A 236 22.60 8.03 -7.47
N ALA A 237 22.47 9.34 -7.26
CA ALA A 237 21.17 10.02 -7.23
C ALA A 237 20.33 9.83 -8.51
N VAL A 238 20.99 9.71 -9.66
CA VAL A 238 20.32 9.48 -10.96
C VAL A 238 19.71 8.07 -11.03
N HIS A 239 20.30 7.11 -10.34
CA HIS A 239 19.94 5.69 -10.38
C HIS A 239 19.17 5.23 -9.13
N ALA A 240 19.07 6.08 -8.10
CA ALA A 240 18.58 5.73 -6.76
C ALA A 240 17.18 5.08 -6.78
N ALA A 241 16.23 5.64 -7.51
CA ALA A 241 14.88 5.07 -7.61
C ALA A 241 14.88 3.68 -8.26
N ALA A 242 15.67 3.49 -9.33
CA ALA A 242 15.79 2.20 -10.01
C ALA A 242 16.50 1.17 -9.14
N LEU A 243 17.52 1.59 -8.40
CA LEU A 243 18.24 0.75 -7.45
C LEU A 243 17.30 0.27 -6.33
N LEU A 244 16.54 1.17 -5.69
CA LEU A 244 15.55 0.81 -4.68
C LEU A 244 14.47 -0.14 -5.23
N CYS A 245 13.91 0.13 -6.41
CA CYS A 245 12.96 -0.77 -7.06
C CYS A 245 13.54 -2.17 -7.28
N SER A 246 14.80 -2.26 -7.70
CA SER A 246 15.46 -3.55 -7.96
C SER A 246 15.69 -4.33 -6.69
N MET A 247 16.14 -3.67 -5.62
CA MET A 247 16.36 -4.30 -4.32
C MET A 247 15.04 -4.72 -3.68
N ALA A 248 14.02 -3.88 -3.72
CA ALA A 248 12.68 -4.19 -3.24
C ALA A 248 12.07 -5.40 -4.00
N ALA A 249 12.21 -5.44 -5.32
CA ALA A 249 11.74 -6.57 -6.12
C ALA A 249 12.50 -7.87 -5.81
N TYR A 250 13.82 -7.76 -5.63
CA TYR A 250 14.65 -8.90 -5.25
C TYR A 250 14.26 -9.43 -3.86
N ASP A 251 14.14 -8.55 -2.88
CA ASP A 251 13.81 -8.91 -1.50
C ASP A 251 12.42 -9.56 -1.40
N ALA A 252 11.41 -8.96 -2.02
CA ALA A 252 10.07 -9.53 -2.05
C ALA A 252 10.00 -10.89 -2.77
N ALA A 253 10.72 -11.04 -3.91
CA ALA A 253 10.73 -12.28 -4.68
C ALA A 253 11.41 -13.45 -3.93
N HIS A 254 12.27 -13.16 -2.95
CA HIS A 254 13.03 -14.16 -2.20
C HIS A 254 12.56 -14.27 -0.73
N GLY A 255 11.49 -13.57 -0.34
CA GLY A 255 10.87 -13.69 0.99
C GLY A 255 11.66 -13.00 2.10
N GLY A 256 12.19 -11.81 1.87
CA GLY A 256 12.84 -11.00 2.90
C GLY A 256 14.25 -11.49 3.24
N VAL A 257 15.08 -11.66 2.23
CA VAL A 257 16.46 -12.19 2.42
C VAL A 257 17.51 -11.11 2.66
N LEU A 258 17.20 -9.83 2.32
CA LEU A 258 18.15 -8.74 2.51
C LEU A 258 18.26 -8.36 3.99
N SER A 259 19.49 -8.15 4.43
CA SER A 259 19.83 -7.95 5.84
C SER A 259 20.92 -6.88 6.00
N PRO A 260 21.08 -6.28 7.18
CA PRO A 260 22.20 -5.38 7.46
C PRO A 260 23.56 -6.01 7.13
N GLY A 261 24.39 -5.25 6.43
CA GLY A 261 25.69 -5.68 5.93
C GLY A 261 25.67 -6.23 4.50
N ASP A 262 24.49 -6.48 3.91
CA ASP A 262 24.41 -6.82 2.49
C ASP A 262 24.80 -5.61 1.63
N THR A 263 25.36 -5.90 0.45
CA THR A 263 25.84 -4.87 -0.47
C THR A 263 25.14 -4.97 -1.82
N ALA A 264 24.91 -3.81 -2.43
CA ALA A 264 24.41 -3.69 -3.79
C ALA A 264 25.25 -2.65 -4.56
N SER A 265 25.01 -2.54 -5.86
CA SER A 265 25.65 -1.50 -6.67
C SER A 265 24.66 -0.91 -7.65
N ASP A 266 24.81 0.38 -7.93
CA ASP A 266 24.09 1.03 -9.02
C ASP A 266 24.61 0.58 -10.39
N THR A 267 24.00 1.07 -11.46
CA THR A 267 24.40 0.73 -12.84
C THR A 267 25.80 1.19 -13.23
N ASP A 268 26.36 2.16 -12.51
CA ASP A 268 27.72 2.67 -12.70
C ASP A 268 28.75 1.97 -11.82
N GLY A 269 28.31 0.98 -11.03
CA GLY A 269 29.14 0.19 -10.13
C GLY A 269 29.50 0.85 -8.80
N ARG A 270 28.77 1.93 -8.39
CA ARG A 270 28.94 2.52 -7.07
C ARG A 270 28.23 1.65 -6.04
N GLY A 271 28.98 1.27 -5.01
CA GLY A 271 28.51 0.39 -3.94
C GLY A 271 27.62 1.11 -2.93
N VAL A 272 26.66 0.37 -2.38
CA VAL A 272 25.87 0.74 -1.22
C VAL A 272 25.80 -0.44 -0.27
N THR A 273 25.82 -0.16 1.03
CA THR A 273 25.73 -1.16 2.09
C THR A 273 24.46 -0.98 2.90
N ALA A 274 23.76 -2.07 3.20
CA ALA A 274 22.52 -2.07 3.96
C ALA A 274 22.76 -1.90 5.46
N GLU A 275 21.93 -1.07 6.10
CA GLU A 275 21.87 -0.89 7.55
C GLU A 275 20.40 -0.95 7.99
N TRP A 276 20.16 -1.41 9.22
CA TRP A 276 18.78 -1.41 9.76
C TRP A 276 18.49 -0.10 10.47
N SER A 277 17.39 0.54 10.10
CA SER A 277 16.81 1.65 10.85
C SER A 277 15.43 1.27 11.39
N SER A 278 15.22 1.51 12.68
CA SER A 278 13.92 1.27 13.33
C SER A 278 12.84 2.25 12.88
N GLU A 279 13.24 3.36 12.26
CA GLU A 279 12.34 4.43 11.83
C GLU A 279 12.82 5.04 10.51
N ALA A 280 11.90 5.19 9.57
CA ALA A 280 12.16 5.86 8.30
C ALA A 280 12.30 7.37 8.50
N THR A 281 13.14 8.02 7.71
CA THR A 281 13.32 9.49 7.72
C THR A 281 12.05 10.23 7.30
N LEU A 282 11.23 9.62 6.43
CA LEU A 282 9.95 10.18 5.97
C LEU A 282 8.79 9.38 6.53
N GLY A 283 7.72 10.06 6.96
CA GLY A 283 6.47 9.39 7.35
C GLY A 283 5.89 8.51 6.25
N PRO A 284 5.07 7.51 6.58
CA PRO A 284 4.64 7.13 7.92
C PRO A 284 5.75 6.42 8.71
N PRO A 285 5.64 6.39 10.06
CA PRO A 285 6.63 5.73 10.93
C PRO A 285 6.69 4.23 10.61
N ARG A 286 7.85 3.74 10.23
CA ARG A 286 8.10 2.33 9.91
C ARG A 286 9.57 2.00 9.92
N ALA A 287 9.91 0.74 10.19
CA ALA A 287 11.28 0.28 10.04
C ALA A 287 11.67 0.15 8.56
N VAL A 288 12.92 0.44 8.25
CA VAL A 288 13.47 0.39 6.89
C VAL A 288 14.84 -0.26 6.85
N LEU A 289 15.18 -0.84 5.71
CA LEU A 289 16.54 -1.18 5.35
C LEU A 289 17.15 0.04 4.64
N ALA A 290 18.01 0.77 5.36
CA ALA A 290 18.69 1.95 4.86
C ALA A 290 19.93 1.55 4.06
N TRP A 291 20.07 2.08 2.85
CA TRP A 291 21.22 1.86 1.99
C TRP A 291 22.13 3.07 2.03
N VAL A 292 23.35 2.86 2.48
CA VAL A 292 24.38 3.90 2.64
C VAL A 292 25.40 3.74 1.53
N PRO A 293 25.67 4.79 0.71
CA PRO A 293 26.75 4.74 -0.28
C PRO A 293 28.12 4.50 0.38
N ASP A 294 28.92 3.60 -0.17
CA ASP A 294 30.23 3.19 0.41
C ASP A 294 31.25 4.35 0.41
N ASP A 295 31.06 5.34 -0.44
CA ASP A 295 31.91 6.54 -0.57
C ASP A 295 31.39 7.77 0.20
N LEU A 296 30.31 7.59 0.97
CA LEU A 296 29.74 8.65 1.80
C LEU A 296 30.32 8.59 3.21
N GLU A 297 31.02 9.67 3.62
CA GLU A 297 31.70 9.68 4.92
C GLU A 297 30.72 9.88 6.08
N GLU A 298 29.67 10.70 5.91
CA GLU A 298 28.74 11.04 7.00
C GLU A 298 27.37 11.50 6.46
N ILE A 299 26.31 11.02 7.09
CA ILE A 299 24.93 11.49 6.88
C ILE A 299 24.63 12.54 7.96
N PRO A 300 24.07 13.73 7.62
CA PRO A 300 23.67 14.72 8.62
C PRO A 300 22.72 14.14 9.67
N GLN A 301 23.01 14.40 10.95
CA GLN A 301 22.19 13.90 12.07
C GLN A 301 20.73 14.40 12.01
N GLU A 302 20.49 15.53 11.36
CA GLU A 302 19.14 16.06 11.13
C GLU A 302 18.29 15.13 10.26
N LEU A 303 18.90 14.28 9.42
CA LEU A 303 18.21 13.29 8.60
C LEU A 303 17.90 11.98 9.35
N ASP A 304 18.46 11.80 10.55
CA ASP A 304 18.10 10.69 11.44
C ASP A 304 16.84 10.98 12.27
N GLN A 305 16.27 12.19 12.14
CA GLN A 305 15.06 12.57 12.87
C GLN A 305 13.82 12.22 12.03
N PRO A 306 12.86 11.48 12.61
CA PRO A 306 11.60 11.18 11.92
C PRO A 306 10.78 12.47 11.70
N ASP A 307 9.93 12.44 10.67
CA ASP A 307 8.99 13.52 10.33
C ASP A 307 9.65 14.82 9.85
N LEU A 308 10.67 14.74 9.00
CA LEU A 308 11.16 15.91 8.30
C LEU A 308 10.02 16.52 7.45
N PRO A 309 9.73 17.84 7.59
CA PRO A 309 8.73 18.48 6.76
C PRO A 309 9.18 18.45 5.29
N GLU A 310 8.30 17.94 4.46
CA GLU A 310 8.48 17.90 3.02
C GLU A 310 8.35 19.29 2.40
N ALA A 311 9.09 19.55 1.31
CA ALA A 311 9.13 20.86 0.65
C ALA A 311 7.98 21.05 -0.35
#